data_22e965dc6e4a03d23856b6df6b07c4e9
#
_entry.id   22e965dc6e4a03d23856b6df6b07c4e9
#
_cell.length_a   1.000
_cell.length_b   1.000
_cell.length_c   1.000
_cell.angle_alpha   90.00
_cell.angle_beta   90.00
_cell.angle_gamma   90.00
#
_symmetry.space_group_name_H-M   'P 1'
#
loop_
_entity.id
_entity.type
_entity.pdbx_description
1 polymer ?
#
loop_
_entity_poly.entity_id
_entity_poly.type
_entity_poly.pdbx_seq_one_letter_code
_entity_poly.pdbx_strand_id
1 'polypeptide(L)'
;MNHAVMPTYGRTDVQFIRGEGAWLIDHTGERYLDALSGLGVVALGHANEAVARALSDQSQTLLHTSNLYRIPGQERLAERLALISGMDNMFFGNSGAEACECAIKIARLYGHNKGFSDPTIIVAESAFHGRTMATLTATGNRKVQAGFEPLVSGFLRVPFNDIPAIEKIAETSNQVTAIFVEPIQGEGGIQVPDPTYLPKLRALCDANDWLLIVDEVQSGNARTGAYFCYQHSGILPDLVTTAKGLGNGVPIGVCLARGAAAAVFKPGNHGSTFGGNPLSCAAANAVLDEFERLNLIQHAAEMGDYLQDKFRTQLAGDNRVKEIRGMGLMLGVELTKPCSELVQQAFDRKLLLNVTADSVIRLLPPLIINQSEADLIASTVCDLIKQI
;
A
#
# COMPACT_ATOMS: atom_id res chain seq x y z
N MET A 1 -8.79 13.71 30.48
CA MET A 1 -7.54 13.03 30.92
C MET A 1 -6.39 13.47 30.03
N ASN A 2 -5.25 13.84 30.63
CA ASN A 2 -4.04 14.09 29.81
C ASN A 2 -3.55 12.74 29.30
N HIS A 3 -3.71 12.51 27.97
CA HIS A 3 -3.18 11.31 27.35
C HIS A 3 -1.68 11.48 27.08
N ALA A 4 -0.88 10.51 27.52
CA ALA A 4 0.57 10.48 27.23
C ALA A 4 0.89 10.28 25.74
N VAL A 5 -0.09 9.83 24.94
CA VAL A 5 0.05 9.66 23.49
C VAL A 5 -0.26 10.97 22.79
N MET A 6 0.64 11.42 21.90
CA MET A 6 0.44 12.63 21.10
C MET A 6 -0.86 12.58 20.31
N PRO A 7 -1.65 13.68 20.24
CA PRO A 7 -2.95 13.73 19.59
C PRO A 7 -2.82 13.89 18.06
N THR A 8 -2.10 12.98 17.40
CA THR A 8 -1.88 13.00 15.94
C THR A 8 -3.00 12.34 15.15
N TYR A 9 -3.94 11.67 15.83
CA TYR A 9 -5.08 10.98 15.23
C TYR A 9 -6.40 11.41 15.86
N GLY A 10 -7.42 11.62 15.03
CA GLY A 10 -8.83 11.67 15.47
C GLY A 10 -9.31 10.25 15.77
N ARG A 11 -9.38 9.88 17.05
CA ARG A 11 -9.74 8.51 17.45
C ARG A 11 -11.22 8.38 17.70
N THR A 12 -11.84 7.32 17.18
CA THR A 12 -13.15 6.86 17.64
C THR A 12 -13.00 6.31 19.05
N ASP A 13 -13.96 6.62 19.94
CA ASP A 13 -13.92 6.16 21.34
C ASP A 13 -14.36 4.69 21.45
N VAL A 14 -13.49 3.79 21.04
CA VAL A 14 -13.66 2.34 21.13
C VAL A 14 -12.32 1.69 21.46
N GLN A 15 -12.35 0.60 22.22
CA GLN A 15 -11.19 -0.22 22.56
C GLN A 15 -11.40 -1.63 22.06
N PHE A 16 -10.76 -2.00 20.96
CA PHE A 16 -10.73 -3.38 20.51
C PHE A 16 -9.71 -4.17 21.32
N ILE A 17 -10.15 -5.30 21.87
CA ILE A 17 -9.32 -6.16 22.73
C ILE A 17 -9.03 -7.53 22.11
N ARG A 18 -9.77 -7.91 21.06
CA ARG A 18 -9.62 -9.17 20.35
C ARG A 18 -10.00 -9.01 18.88
N GLY A 19 -9.42 -9.85 18.04
CA GLY A 19 -9.82 -10.00 16.64
C GLY A 19 -9.93 -11.46 16.25
N GLU A 20 -10.76 -11.78 15.23
CA GLU A 20 -11.01 -13.13 14.74
C GLU A 20 -11.45 -13.07 13.27
N GLY A 21 -10.60 -13.54 12.35
CA GLY A 21 -10.88 -13.43 10.91
C GLY A 21 -11.08 -11.97 10.49
N ALA A 22 -12.20 -11.64 9.87
CA ALA A 22 -12.55 -10.29 9.47
C ALA A 22 -13.21 -9.44 10.58
N TRP A 23 -13.25 -9.92 11.82
CA TRP A 23 -13.98 -9.28 12.91
C TRP A 23 -13.08 -8.77 14.02
N LEU A 24 -13.39 -7.57 14.51
CA LEU A 24 -12.85 -7.00 15.74
C LEU A 24 -13.89 -7.04 16.85
N ILE A 25 -13.43 -7.25 18.09
CA ILE A 25 -14.28 -7.36 19.26
C ILE A 25 -13.82 -6.32 20.29
N ASP A 26 -14.73 -5.48 20.71
CA ASP A 26 -14.44 -4.44 21.70
C ASP A 26 -14.47 -4.97 23.14
N HIS A 27 -14.14 -4.09 24.10
CA HIS A 27 -14.09 -4.41 25.52
C HIS A 27 -15.45 -4.77 26.14
N THR A 28 -16.56 -4.50 25.43
CA THR A 28 -17.92 -4.87 25.86
C THR A 28 -18.37 -6.22 25.27
N GLY A 29 -17.59 -6.76 24.33
CA GLY A 29 -17.91 -7.98 23.61
C GLY A 29 -18.65 -7.76 22.28
N GLU A 30 -18.90 -6.52 21.90
CA GLU A 30 -19.51 -6.19 20.60
C GLU A 30 -18.57 -6.50 19.44
N ARG A 31 -19.13 -7.06 18.38
CA ARG A 31 -18.38 -7.44 17.17
C ARG A 31 -18.55 -6.41 16.05
N TYR A 32 -17.46 -6.09 15.39
CA TYR A 32 -17.40 -5.16 14.27
C TYR A 32 -16.76 -5.85 13.07
N LEU A 33 -17.44 -5.83 11.92
CA LEU A 33 -16.88 -6.31 10.66
C LEU A 33 -15.85 -5.28 10.16
N ASP A 34 -14.61 -5.73 9.97
CA ASP A 34 -13.51 -4.85 9.59
C ASP A 34 -13.36 -4.80 8.05
N ALA A 35 -14.05 -3.85 7.41
CA ALA A 35 -13.89 -3.60 5.98
C ALA A 35 -12.73 -2.63 5.66
N LEU A 36 -11.81 -2.42 6.61
CA LEU A 36 -10.64 -1.54 6.47
C LEU A 36 -9.31 -2.28 6.71
N SER A 37 -9.32 -3.39 7.46
CA SER A 37 -8.16 -4.22 7.83
C SER A 37 -6.93 -3.44 8.30
N GLY A 38 -7.16 -2.42 9.14
CA GLY A 38 -6.07 -1.54 9.61
C GLY A 38 -5.40 -0.75 8.49
N LEU A 39 -6.15 -0.30 7.50
CA LEU A 39 -5.69 0.36 6.26
C LEU A 39 -4.96 -0.59 5.29
N GLY A 40 -5.54 -1.79 5.08
CA GLY A 40 -5.00 -2.80 4.18
C GLY A 40 -3.81 -3.58 4.74
N VAL A 41 -3.67 -3.63 6.08
CA VAL A 41 -2.54 -4.27 6.77
C VAL A 41 -2.79 -5.74 7.07
N VAL A 42 -3.92 -6.08 7.70
CA VAL A 42 -4.21 -7.46 8.12
C VAL A 42 -4.89 -8.24 6.97
N ALA A 43 -4.09 -8.58 5.97
CA ALA A 43 -4.56 -9.26 4.75
C ALA A 43 -5.19 -10.63 5.05
N LEU A 44 -4.61 -11.38 6.00
CA LEU A 44 -5.12 -12.68 6.47
C LEU A 44 -6.18 -12.56 7.59
N GLY A 45 -6.67 -11.34 7.84
CA GLY A 45 -7.53 -11.08 8.99
C GLY A 45 -6.79 -11.10 10.32
N HIS A 46 -7.57 -10.95 11.38
CA HIS A 46 -7.09 -10.88 12.75
C HIS A 46 -6.83 -12.27 13.32
N ALA A 47 -5.81 -12.37 14.18
CA ALA A 47 -5.43 -13.59 14.91
C ALA A 47 -5.22 -14.81 14.00
N ASN A 48 -4.63 -14.63 12.81
CA ASN A 48 -4.30 -15.76 11.93
C ASN A 48 -3.36 -16.73 12.65
N GLU A 49 -3.77 -18.01 12.73
CA GLU A 49 -3.11 -19.04 13.52
C GLU A 49 -1.68 -19.35 13.01
N ALA A 50 -1.48 -19.38 11.69
CA ALA A 50 -0.17 -19.69 11.12
C ALA A 50 0.84 -18.58 11.42
N VAL A 51 0.44 -17.31 11.30
CA VAL A 51 1.28 -16.16 11.65
C VAL A 51 1.56 -16.14 13.15
N ALA A 52 0.55 -16.37 13.99
CA ALA A 52 0.71 -16.40 15.44
C ALA A 52 1.70 -17.50 15.88
N ARG A 53 1.60 -18.69 15.28
CA ARG A 53 2.52 -19.80 15.54
C ARG A 53 3.95 -19.46 15.09
N ALA A 54 4.14 -18.95 13.89
CA ALA A 54 5.44 -18.54 13.38
C ALA A 54 6.12 -17.50 14.27
N LEU A 55 5.35 -16.53 14.77
CA LEU A 55 5.85 -15.53 15.72
C LEU A 55 6.24 -16.15 17.06
N SER A 56 5.41 -17.05 17.61
CA SER A 56 5.69 -17.74 18.86
C SER A 56 6.98 -18.56 18.78
N ASP A 57 7.11 -19.38 17.73
CA ASP A 57 8.28 -20.25 17.54
C ASP A 57 9.56 -19.41 17.33
N GLN A 58 9.48 -18.37 16.49
CA GLN A 58 10.63 -17.50 16.23
C GLN A 58 11.03 -16.69 17.47
N SER A 59 10.07 -16.23 18.27
CA SER A 59 10.36 -15.46 19.49
C SER A 59 11.11 -16.27 20.54
N GLN A 60 10.88 -17.57 20.59
CA GLN A 60 11.57 -18.49 21.48
C GLN A 60 12.97 -18.90 20.97
N THR A 61 13.26 -18.66 19.70
CA THR A 61 14.52 -19.04 19.07
C THR A 61 15.48 -17.87 19.00
N LEU A 62 15.11 -16.80 18.30
CA LEU A 62 15.99 -15.67 18.02
C LEU A 62 15.19 -14.48 17.49
N LEU A 63 15.23 -13.34 18.19
CA LEU A 63 14.50 -12.13 17.79
C LEU A 63 15.30 -11.23 16.83
N HIS A 64 16.61 -11.07 17.09
CA HIS A 64 17.44 -10.08 16.39
C HIS A 64 18.92 -10.45 16.44
N THR A 65 19.64 -10.19 15.33
CA THR A 65 21.10 -10.41 15.23
C THR A 65 21.85 -9.23 14.63
N SER A 66 21.18 -8.21 14.06
CA SER A 66 21.76 -7.23 13.14
C SER A 66 21.98 -7.78 11.72
N ASN A 67 21.90 -6.88 10.74
CA ASN A 67 22.22 -7.15 9.33
C ASN A 67 23.74 -7.27 9.04
N LEU A 68 24.57 -7.24 10.08
CA LEU A 68 25.98 -7.59 9.98
C LEU A 68 26.21 -9.10 9.79
N TYR A 69 25.20 -9.91 10.06
CA TYR A 69 25.22 -11.35 9.94
C TYR A 69 24.14 -11.84 8.98
N ARG A 70 24.31 -13.01 8.42
CA ARG A 70 23.30 -13.65 7.57
C ARG A 70 22.09 -14.07 8.42
N ILE A 71 20.89 -13.81 7.89
CA ILE A 71 19.61 -14.13 8.53
C ILE A 71 18.84 -15.08 7.59
N PRO A 72 18.81 -16.41 7.90
CA PRO A 72 18.24 -17.40 6.98
C PRO A 72 16.76 -17.11 6.60
N GLY A 73 15.94 -16.65 7.55
CA GLY A 73 14.55 -16.27 7.29
C GLY A 73 14.40 -15.07 6.34
N GLN A 74 15.35 -14.13 6.39
CA GLN A 74 15.41 -12.97 5.48
C GLN A 74 15.81 -13.41 4.06
N GLU A 75 16.84 -14.26 3.95
CA GLU A 75 17.30 -14.79 2.66
C GLU A 75 16.17 -15.58 1.97
N ARG A 76 15.50 -16.48 2.71
CA ARG A 76 14.34 -17.23 2.21
C ARG A 76 13.23 -16.29 1.74
N LEU A 77 12.91 -15.25 2.50
CA LEU A 77 11.89 -14.28 2.13
C LEU A 77 12.29 -13.52 0.86
N ALA A 78 13.56 -13.11 0.75
CA ALA A 78 14.09 -12.43 -0.43
C ALA A 78 13.99 -13.31 -1.68
N GLU A 79 14.38 -14.57 -1.61
CA GLU A 79 14.27 -15.54 -2.72
C GLU A 79 12.82 -15.70 -3.19
N ARG A 80 11.87 -15.83 -2.25
CA ARG A 80 10.43 -15.94 -2.58
C ARG A 80 9.91 -14.68 -3.25
N LEU A 81 10.24 -13.51 -2.70
CA LEU A 81 9.83 -12.23 -3.27
C LEU A 81 10.46 -12.01 -4.66
N ALA A 82 11.70 -12.44 -4.88
CA ALA A 82 12.34 -12.39 -6.20
C ALA A 82 11.57 -13.19 -7.25
N LEU A 83 11.20 -14.43 -6.90
CA LEU A 83 10.42 -15.31 -7.78
C LEU A 83 9.03 -14.73 -8.10
N ILE A 84 8.36 -14.14 -7.12
CA ILE A 84 7.02 -13.57 -7.26
C ILE A 84 7.05 -12.29 -8.09
N SER A 85 8.06 -11.44 -7.88
CA SER A 85 8.11 -10.08 -8.43
C SER A 85 8.91 -9.96 -9.73
N GLY A 86 9.83 -10.88 -10.01
CA GLY A 86 10.81 -10.71 -11.09
C GLY A 86 11.90 -9.67 -10.77
N MET A 87 12.09 -9.32 -9.48
CA MET A 87 13.14 -8.42 -9.00
C MET A 87 14.40 -9.20 -8.60
N ASP A 88 15.58 -8.55 -8.64
CA ASP A 88 16.86 -9.22 -8.42
C ASP A 88 17.28 -9.26 -6.95
N ASN A 89 17.08 -8.14 -6.22
CA ASN A 89 17.46 -8.03 -4.82
C ASN A 89 16.55 -7.11 -4.01
N MET A 90 16.66 -7.19 -2.68
CA MET A 90 15.76 -6.49 -1.75
C MET A 90 16.53 -5.85 -0.61
N PHE A 91 16.05 -4.67 -0.20
CA PHE A 91 16.38 -4.05 1.08
C PHE A 91 15.17 -4.16 2.01
N PHE A 92 15.40 -4.62 3.23
CA PHE A 92 14.37 -4.76 4.26
C PHE A 92 14.41 -3.59 5.24
N GLY A 93 13.27 -2.93 5.43
CA GLY A 93 12.98 -1.96 6.47
C GLY A 93 11.83 -2.43 7.38
N ASN A 94 11.21 -1.50 8.11
CA ASN A 94 10.14 -1.79 9.08
C ASN A 94 8.78 -1.21 8.65
N SER A 95 8.75 -0.43 7.60
CA SER A 95 7.54 0.27 7.13
C SER A 95 7.60 0.56 5.64
N GLY A 96 6.42 0.86 5.05
CA GLY A 96 6.34 1.35 3.68
C GLY A 96 7.12 2.65 3.47
N ALA A 97 7.10 3.55 4.46
CA ALA A 97 7.88 4.78 4.37
C ALA A 97 9.39 4.52 4.27
N GLU A 98 9.94 3.58 5.04
CA GLU A 98 11.36 3.19 4.94
C GLU A 98 11.68 2.53 3.59
N ALA A 99 10.77 1.72 3.05
CA ALA A 99 10.91 1.15 1.72
C ALA A 99 10.92 2.25 0.63
N CYS A 100 10.04 3.24 0.74
CA CYS A 100 9.99 4.40 -0.16
C CYS A 100 11.24 5.29 -0.02
N GLU A 101 11.74 5.54 1.19
CA GLU A 101 13.01 6.25 1.41
C GLU A 101 14.19 5.53 0.73
N CYS A 102 14.22 4.20 0.81
CA CYS A 102 15.21 3.39 0.11
C CYS A 102 15.14 3.61 -1.41
N ALA A 103 13.95 3.54 -2.00
CA ALA A 103 13.73 3.76 -3.43
C ALA A 103 14.13 5.17 -3.87
N ILE A 104 13.78 6.21 -3.10
CA ILE A 104 14.18 7.59 -3.33
C ILE A 104 15.71 7.73 -3.32
N LYS A 105 16.38 7.11 -2.34
CA LYS A 105 17.85 7.13 -2.24
C LYS A 105 18.53 6.41 -3.41
N ILE A 106 17.97 5.28 -3.87
CA ILE A 106 18.47 4.58 -5.06
C ILE A 106 18.34 5.49 -6.28
N ALA A 107 17.18 6.12 -6.51
CA ALA A 107 16.96 6.99 -7.64
C ALA A 107 17.92 8.20 -7.65
N ARG A 108 18.18 8.81 -6.50
CA ARG A 108 19.14 9.92 -6.37
C ARG A 108 20.56 9.48 -6.66
N LEU A 109 21.00 8.38 -6.05
CA LEU A 109 22.36 7.88 -6.27
C LEU A 109 22.55 7.40 -7.71
N TYR A 110 21.52 6.82 -8.33
CA TYR A 110 21.51 6.48 -9.76
C TYR A 110 21.78 7.72 -10.64
N GLY A 111 21.09 8.84 -10.35
CA GLY A 111 21.32 10.10 -11.07
C GLY A 111 22.73 10.68 -10.85
N HIS A 112 23.23 10.68 -9.62
CA HIS A 112 24.60 11.11 -9.33
C HIS A 112 25.64 10.24 -10.04
N ASN A 113 25.43 8.93 -10.10
CA ASN A 113 26.31 8.02 -10.86
C ASN A 113 26.32 8.33 -12.37
N LYS A 114 25.24 8.95 -12.88
CA LYS A 114 25.15 9.46 -14.26
C LYS A 114 25.70 10.87 -14.44
N GLY A 115 26.20 11.49 -13.36
CA GLY A 115 26.76 12.84 -13.36
C GLY A 115 25.73 13.96 -13.21
N PHE A 116 24.49 13.66 -12.83
CA PHE A 116 23.47 14.69 -12.56
C PHE A 116 23.79 15.44 -11.28
N SER A 117 23.73 16.76 -11.32
CA SER A 117 24.00 17.63 -10.16
C SER A 117 22.80 17.71 -9.22
N ASP A 118 21.57 17.63 -9.75
CA ASP A 118 20.32 17.73 -9.01
C ASP A 118 19.32 16.64 -9.46
N PRO A 119 19.59 15.37 -9.10
CA PRO A 119 18.74 14.24 -9.48
C PRO A 119 17.29 14.45 -9.05
N THR A 120 16.40 14.43 -10.01
CA THR A 120 14.99 14.79 -9.83
C THR A 120 14.08 13.58 -10.06
N ILE A 121 13.07 13.43 -9.20
CA ILE A 121 12.07 12.36 -9.26
C ILE A 121 10.70 12.96 -9.61
N ILE A 122 10.04 12.43 -10.63
CA ILE A 122 8.67 12.80 -10.95
C ILE A 122 7.72 12.03 -10.04
N VAL A 123 6.77 12.73 -9.41
CA VAL A 123 5.74 12.17 -8.52
C VAL A 123 4.35 12.66 -8.93
N ALA A 124 3.31 11.94 -8.57
CA ALA A 124 1.94 12.31 -8.92
C ALA A 124 1.26 13.19 -7.86
N GLU A 125 0.34 14.05 -8.29
CA GLU A 125 -0.63 14.70 -7.40
C GLU A 125 -1.48 13.66 -6.67
N SER A 126 -1.94 13.99 -5.45
CA SER A 126 -2.74 13.12 -4.59
C SER A 126 -2.10 11.77 -4.20
N ALA A 127 -0.82 11.53 -4.56
CA ALA A 127 -0.09 10.34 -4.13
C ALA A 127 0.18 10.34 -2.63
N PHE A 128 0.38 9.14 -2.07
CA PHE A 128 0.81 8.95 -0.69
C PHE A 128 1.96 7.95 -0.62
N HIS A 129 3.14 8.40 -0.18
CA HIS A 129 4.35 7.57 -0.08
C HIS A 129 4.92 7.47 1.35
N GLY A 130 4.35 8.21 2.31
CA GLY A 130 4.80 8.16 3.71
C GLY A 130 4.78 9.51 4.41
N ARG A 131 5.34 9.52 5.63
CA ARG A 131 5.37 10.69 6.53
C ARG A 131 6.77 11.09 6.99
N THR A 132 7.83 10.45 6.48
CA THR A 132 9.22 10.91 6.64
C THR A 132 9.49 12.07 5.70
N MET A 133 10.52 12.89 5.93
CA MET A 133 10.67 14.15 5.19
C MET A 133 10.73 13.99 3.67
N ALA A 134 11.45 12.98 3.13
CA ALA A 134 11.48 12.79 1.68
C ALA A 134 10.18 12.15 1.16
N THR A 135 9.62 11.15 1.83
CA THR A 135 8.35 10.54 1.44
C THR A 135 7.16 11.51 1.61
N LEU A 136 7.21 12.39 2.62
CA LEU A 136 6.24 13.48 2.79
C LEU A 136 6.31 14.46 1.61
N THR A 137 7.52 14.77 1.14
CA THR A 137 7.70 15.62 -0.05
C THR A 137 7.16 14.95 -1.30
N ALA A 138 7.41 13.65 -1.47
CA ALA A 138 6.87 12.87 -2.59
C ALA A 138 5.34 12.74 -2.54
N THR A 139 4.74 12.74 -1.35
CA THR A 139 3.28 12.70 -1.13
C THR A 139 2.60 13.93 -1.72
N GLY A 140 1.53 13.71 -2.52
CA GLY A 140 0.84 14.75 -3.29
C GLY A 140 -0.23 15.56 -2.53
N ASN A 141 -0.24 15.53 -1.19
CA ASN A 141 -1.26 16.16 -0.36
C ASN A 141 -0.68 17.35 0.42
N ARG A 142 -1.04 18.57 0.00
CA ARG A 142 -0.59 19.81 0.64
C ARG A 142 -1.01 19.96 2.11
N LYS A 143 -2.17 19.40 2.50
CA LYS A 143 -2.66 19.48 3.89
C LYS A 143 -1.69 18.78 4.88
N VAL A 144 -1.01 17.72 4.43
CA VAL A 144 -0.07 16.96 5.29
C VAL A 144 1.37 17.50 5.23
N GLN A 145 1.68 18.34 4.24
CA GLN A 145 3.00 18.97 4.09
C GLN A 145 3.09 20.29 4.86
N ALA A 146 1.97 20.99 5.01
CA ALA A 146 1.91 22.33 5.61
C ALA A 146 2.50 22.34 7.02
N GLY A 147 3.45 23.26 7.25
CA GLY A 147 4.15 23.43 8.54
C GLY A 147 5.43 22.59 8.68
N PHE A 148 5.81 21.82 7.67
CA PHE A 148 7.04 21.01 7.66
C PHE A 148 8.06 21.50 6.64
N GLU A 149 7.85 22.70 6.07
CA GLU A 149 8.82 23.32 5.16
C GLU A 149 10.10 23.78 5.90
N PRO A 150 11.28 23.80 5.22
CA PRO A 150 11.47 23.51 3.80
C PRO A 150 11.39 22.01 3.51
N LEU A 151 10.63 21.63 2.47
CA LEU A 151 10.56 20.27 1.98
C LEU A 151 11.87 19.85 1.28
N VAL A 152 12.06 18.56 1.10
CA VAL A 152 13.26 18.00 0.44
C VAL A 152 13.23 18.36 -1.07
N SER A 153 14.31 18.93 -1.63
CA SER A 153 14.42 19.25 -3.06
C SER A 153 14.49 18.01 -3.95
N GLY A 154 14.37 18.21 -5.27
CA GLY A 154 14.53 17.15 -6.27
C GLY A 154 13.25 16.33 -6.54
N PHE A 155 12.07 16.97 -6.43
CA PHE A 155 10.80 16.37 -6.82
C PHE A 155 10.03 17.29 -7.77
N LEU A 156 9.53 16.73 -8.88
CA LEU A 156 8.59 17.37 -9.80
C LEU A 156 7.23 16.69 -9.71
N ARG A 157 6.15 17.49 -9.62
CA ARG A 157 4.81 16.97 -9.46
C ARG A 157 3.99 17.13 -10.73
N VAL A 158 3.30 16.08 -11.14
CA VAL A 158 2.39 16.04 -12.30
C VAL A 158 1.02 15.51 -11.88
N PRO A 159 -0.05 15.83 -12.62
CA PRO A 159 -1.34 15.17 -12.40
C PRO A 159 -1.21 13.64 -12.56
N PHE A 160 -1.96 12.89 -11.74
CA PHE A 160 -2.02 11.43 -11.88
C PHE A 160 -2.67 11.04 -13.21
N ASN A 161 -2.18 9.99 -13.86
CA ASN A 161 -2.68 9.49 -15.15
C ASN A 161 -2.51 10.48 -16.33
N ASP A 162 -1.60 11.46 -16.22
CA ASP A 162 -1.32 12.46 -17.26
C ASP A 162 0.06 12.20 -17.91
N ILE A 163 0.08 11.38 -18.95
CA ILE A 163 1.29 11.08 -19.72
C ILE A 163 1.85 12.31 -20.43
N PRO A 164 1.04 13.16 -21.12
CA PRO A 164 1.53 14.39 -21.75
C PRO A 164 2.30 15.32 -20.82
N ALA A 165 1.89 15.44 -19.56
CA ALA A 165 2.62 16.25 -18.58
C ALA A 165 4.03 15.71 -18.31
N ILE A 166 4.21 14.39 -18.30
CA ILE A 166 5.50 13.74 -18.11
C ILE A 166 6.37 13.86 -19.36
N GLU A 167 5.80 13.68 -20.56
CA GLU A 167 6.49 13.87 -21.84
C GLU A 167 7.05 15.28 -21.96
N LYS A 168 6.28 16.30 -21.57
CA LYS A 168 6.75 17.69 -21.55
C LYS A 168 7.96 17.91 -20.60
N ILE A 169 7.99 17.21 -19.46
CA ILE A 169 9.16 17.26 -18.56
C ILE A 169 10.36 16.59 -19.24
N ALA A 170 10.15 15.47 -19.94
CA ALA A 170 11.21 14.78 -20.68
C ALA A 170 11.88 15.68 -21.72
N GLU A 171 11.11 16.55 -22.39
CA GLU A 171 11.63 17.51 -23.38
C GLU A 171 12.43 18.67 -22.76
N THR A 172 12.15 19.02 -21.50
CA THR A 172 12.65 20.26 -20.88
C THR A 172 13.64 20.06 -19.76
N SER A 173 13.74 18.87 -19.17
CA SER A 173 14.62 18.56 -18.03
C SER A 173 15.57 17.41 -18.36
N ASN A 174 16.85 17.63 -18.08
CA ASN A 174 17.92 16.63 -18.21
C ASN A 174 18.40 16.09 -16.84
N GLN A 175 17.68 16.37 -15.75
CA GLN A 175 18.03 15.95 -14.39
C GLN A 175 17.08 14.89 -13.84
N VAL A 176 16.08 14.45 -14.63
CA VAL A 176 15.14 13.43 -14.18
C VAL A 176 15.82 12.08 -14.12
N THR A 177 15.65 11.39 -13.01
CA THR A 177 16.24 10.07 -12.74
C THR A 177 15.21 8.96 -12.56
N ALA A 178 14.00 9.32 -12.16
CA ALA A 178 12.95 8.35 -11.91
C ALA A 178 11.54 8.95 -12.00
N ILE A 179 10.57 8.07 -12.24
CA ILE A 179 9.14 8.32 -12.01
C ILE A 179 8.73 7.45 -10.81
N PHE A 180 8.04 8.02 -9.83
CA PHE A 180 7.59 7.34 -8.63
C PHE A 180 6.07 7.49 -8.47
N VAL A 181 5.33 6.38 -8.60
CA VAL A 181 3.86 6.35 -8.61
C VAL A 181 3.29 5.16 -7.86
N GLU A 182 2.07 5.31 -7.35
CA GLU A 182 1.21 4.19 -6.96
C GLU A 182 0.51 3.65 -8.22
N PRO A 183 0.36 2.33 -8.42
CA PRO A 183 -0.40 1.79 -9.56
C PRO A 183 -1.91 2.06 -9.41
N ILE A 184 -2.40 2.14 -8.18
CA ILE A 184 -3.72 2.65 -7.79
C ILE A 184 -3.50 3.58 -6.60
N GLN A 185 -3.90 4.84 -6.70
CA GLN A 185 -3.76 5.76 -5.57
C GLN A 185 -4.74 5.43 -4.46
N GLY A 186 -4.24 5.03 -3.30
CA GLY A 186 -5.05 4.65 -2.15
C GLY A 186 -5.69 5.85 -1.45
N GLU A 187 -4.86 6.71 -0.89
CA GLU A 187 -5.28 7.92 -0.16
C GLU A 187 -5.89 8.97 -1.08
N GLY A 188 -5.52 8.98 -2.36
CA GLY A 188 -6.09 9.82 -3.40
C GLY A 188 -7.51 9.47 -3.83
N GLY A 189 -8.16 8.46 -3.20
CA GLY A 189 -9.55 8.09 -3.46
C GLY A 189 -9.74 6.85 -4.33
N ILE A 190 -8.90 5.85 -4.17
CA ILE A 190 -8.91 4.62 -4.99
C ILE A 190 -8.94 4.97 -6.49
N GLN A 191 -7.99 5.82 -6.90
CA GLN A 191 -7.90 6.21 -8.30
C GLN A 191 -7.23 5.10 -9.11
N VAL A 192 -8.02 4.46 -9.98
CA VAL A 192 -7.55 3.45 -10.93
C VAL A 192 -7.19 4.19 -12.22
N PRO A 193 -5.94 4.12 -12.70
CA PRO A 193 -5.54 4.82 -13.91
C PRO A 193 -6.02 4.08 -15.17
N ASP A 194 -5.88 4.75 -16.33
CA ASP A 194 -6.03 4.09 -17.63
C ASP A 194 -5.13 2.84 -17.72
N PRO A 195 -5.61 1.71 -18.25
CA PRO A 195 -4.81 0.48 -18.37
C PRO A 195 -3.47 0.65 -19.11
N THR A 196 -3.35 1.66 -19.96
CA THR A 196 -2.12 1.98 -20.68
C THR A 196 -1.14 2.86 -19.89
N TYR A 197 -1.52 3.36 -18.70
CA TYR A 197 -0.70 4.30 -17.94
C TYR A 197 0.66 3.71 -17.55
N LEU A 198 0.67 2.60 -16.82
CA LEU A 198 1.94 1.94 -16.41
C LEU A 198 2.78 1.47 -17.61
N PRO A 199 2.23 0.85 -18.67
CA PRO A 199 2.97 0.58 -19.89
C PRO A 199 3.62 1.81 -20.54
N LYS A 200 2.90 2.94 -20.61
CA LYS A 200 3.46 4.19 -21.14
C LYS A 200 4.54 4.77 -20.24
N LEU A 201 4.38 4.72 -18.91
CA LEU A 201 5.43 5.11 -17.98
C LEU A 201 6.70 4.26 -18.16
N ARG A 202 6.54 2.94 -18.35
CA ARG A 202 7.68 2.06 -18.60
C ARG A 202 8.40 2.46 -19.88
N ALA A 203 7.65 2.67 -20.96
CA ALA A 203 8.23 3.08 -22.24
C ALA A 203 8.96 4.43 -22.16
N LEU A 204 8.41 5.41 -21.43
CA LEU A 204 9.06 6.70 -21.20
C LEU A 204 10.34 6.55 -20.36
N CYS A 205 10.33 5.73 -19.33
CA CYS A 205 11.51 5.44 -18.54
C CYS A 205 12.61 4.77 -19.38
N ASP A 206 12.24 3.80 -20.22
CA ASP A 206 13.20 3.11 -21.11
C ASP A 206 13.80 4.07 -22.14
N ALA A 207 12.99 4.95 -22.73
CA ALA A 207 13.45 5.92 -23.74
C ALA A 207 14.39 6.99 -23.18
N ASN A 208 14.26 7.33 -21.90
CA ASN A 208 15.01 8.41 -21.25
C ASN A 208 16.07 7.92 -20.24
N ASP A 209 16.23 6.59 -20.11
CA ASP A 209 17.12 5.98 -19.12
C ASP A 209 16.80 6.45 -17.68
N TRP A 210 15.49 6.46 -17.34
CA TRP A 210 14.94 6.72 -16.01
C TRP A 210 14.54 5.43 -15.31
N LEU A 211 14.50 5.45 -13.99
CA LEU A 211 13.95 4.35 -13.20
C LEU A 211 12.44 4.50 -13.06
N LEU A 212 11.70 3.41 -13.24
CA LEU A 212 10.29 3.34 -12.85
C LEU A 212 10.18 2.73 -11.45
N ILE A 213 9.68 3.52 -10.50
CA ILE A 213 9.40 3.12 -9.12
C ILE A 213 7.90 2.97 -8.96
N VAL A 214 7.45 1.78 -8.54
CA VAL A 214 6.03 1.50 -8.28
C VAL A 214 5.82 1.23 -6.80
N ASP A 215 5.00 2.08 -6.17
CA ASP A 215 4.62 1.93 -4.76
C ASP A 215 3.45 0.95 -4.62
N GLU A 216 3.76 -0.24 -4.19
CA GLU A 216 2.83 -1.34 -3.96
C GLU A 216 2.52 -1.55 -2.46
N VAL A 217 2.78 -0.55 -1.63
CA VAL A 217 2.56 -0.64 -0.19
C VAL A 217 1.09 -0.89 0.15
N GLN A 218 0.14 -0.33 -0.64
CA GLN A 218 -1.29 -0.57 -0.43
C GLN A 218 -1.90 -1.52 -1.46
N SER A 219 -1.45 -1.50 -2.70
CA SER A 219 -1.99 -2.26 -3.83
C SER A 219 -1.44 -3.68 -3.96
N GLY A 220 -0.25 -3.92 -3.40
CA GLY A 220 0.42 -5.22 -3.44
C GLY A 220 -0.14 -6.26 -2.46
N ASN A 221 0.57 -7.36 -2.33
CA ASN A 221 0.23 -8.47 -1.43
C ASN A 221 -1.18 -9.02 -1.70
N ALA A 222 -1.44 -9.39 -2.94
CA ALA A 222 -2.69 -9.98 -3.44
C ALA A 222 -3.93 -9.06 -3.40
N ARG A 223 -3.82 -7.83 -2.88
CA ARG A 223 -4.94 -6.90 -2.68
C ARG A 223 -5.78 -6.67 -3.93
N THR A 224 -5.15 -6.59 -5.10
CA THR A 224 -5.79 -6.26 -6.38
C THR A 224 -6.11 -7.48 -7.25
N GLY A 225 -5.96 -8.71 -6.74
CA GLY A 225 -6.15 -9.93 -7.53
C GLY A 225 -4.92 -10.36 -8.34
N ALA A 226 -3.78 -9.72 -8.11
CA ALA A 226 -2.43 -10.16 -8.46
C ALA A 226 -1.53 -9.97 -7.25
N TYR A 227 -0.38 -10.64 -7.17
CA TYR A 227 0.50 -10.43 -6.01
C TYR A 227 0.97 -8.98 -5.92
N PHE A 228 1.44 -8.41 -7.04
CA PHE A 228 1.66 -6.98 -7.22
C PHE A 228 0.74 -6.44 -8.31
N CYS A 229 0.20 -5.25 -8.11
CA CYS A 229 -0.75 -4.63 -9.03
C CYS A 229 -0.13 -4.38 -10.42
N TYR A 230 1.16 -4.03 -10.53
CA TYR A 230 1.83 -3.82 -11.81
C TYR A 230 1.80 -5.06 -12.72
N GLN A 231 1.61 -6.27 -12.16
CA GLN A 231 1.54 -7.51 -12.94
C GLN A 231 0.33 -7.54 -13.87
N HIS A 232 -0.77 -6.85 -13.52
CA HIS A 232 -1.92 -6.68 -14.41
C HIS A 232 -1.57 -5.95 -15.72
N SER A 233 -0.55 -5.11 -15.69
CA SER A 233 -0.10 -4.34 -16.86
C SER A 233 0.98 -5.03 -17.68
N GLY A 234 1.46 -6.20 -17.25
CA GLY A 234 2.49 -6.98 -17.96
C GLY A 234 3.86 -6.29 -18.04
N ILE A 235 4.12 -5.29 -17.19
CA ILE A 235 5.41 -4.59 -17.14
C ILE A 235 6.29 -5.10 -16.00
N LEU A 236 7.58 -4.75 -16.05
CA LEU A 236 8.50 -4.89 -14.93
C LEU A 236 9.07 -3.51 -14.58
N PRO A 237 8.78 -2.97 -13.36
CA PRO A 237 9.42 -1.74 -12.89
C PRO A 237 10.88 -2.00 -12.51
N ASP A 238 11.64 -0.92 -12.27
CA ASP A 238 13.03 -1.02 -11.78
C ASP A 238 13.07 -1.12 -10.26
N LEU A 239 12.08 -0.51 -9.58
CA LEU A 239 11.93 -0.55 -8.12
C LEU A 239 10.46 -0.78 -7.75
N VAL A 240 10.25 -1.59 -6.73
CA VAL A 240 8.93 -1.83 -6.11
C VAL A 240 9.06 -1.64 -4.61
N THR A 241 8.12 -0.91 -4.00
CA THR A 241 8.03 -0.82 -2.54
C THR A 241 6.81 -1.58 -2.03
N THR A 242 6.96 -2.35 -0.95
CA THR A 242 5.87 -3.10 -0.33
C THR A 242 5.98 -3.11 1.19
N ALA A 243 4.86 -3.33 1.87
CA ALA A 243 4.75 -3.40 3.32
C ALA A 243 3.38 -3.99 3.73
N LYS A 244 2.74 -3.45 4.77
CA LYS A 244 1.34 -3.71 5.17
C LYS A 244 0.99 -5.21 5.14
N GLY A 245 0.25 -5.66 4.12
CA GLY A 245 -0.22 -7.03 3.97
C GLY A 245 0.89 -8.08 4.03
N LEU A 246 2.13 -7.72 3.69
CA LEU A 246 3.28 -8.62 3.78
C LEU A 246 3.54 -9.12 5.21
N GLY A 247 3.28 -8.29 6.22
CA GLY A 247 3.53 -8.64 7.62
C GLY A 247 2.29 -9.05 8.40
N ASN A 248 1.09 -8.88 7.83
CA ASN A 248 -0.20 -9.12 8.50
C ASN A 248 -0.29 -8.50 9.90
N GLY A 249 0.20 -7.26 10.06
CA GLY A 249 0.23 -6.52 11.33
C GLY A 249 1.61 -6.42 11.97
N VAL A 250 2.57 -7.27 11.58
CA VAL A 250 3.96 -7.17 12.01
C VAL A 250 4.69 -6.11 11.17
N PRO A 251 5.44 -5.17 11.78
CA PRO A 251 6.16 -4.15 11.04
C PRO A 251 7.22 -4.75 10.11
N ILE A 252 7.04 -4.54 8.81
CA ILE A 252 7.98 -4.88 7.75
C ILE A 252 7.72 -3.98 6.54
N GLY A 253 8.78 -3.57 5.86
CA GLY A 253 8.74 -2.90 4.56
C GLY A 253 9.89 -3.39 3.70
N VAL A 254 9.69 -3.49 2.40
CA VAL A 254 10.71 -3.99 1.48
C VAL A 254 10.78 -3.09 0.26
N CYS A 255 11.99 -2.69 -0.11
CA CYS A 255 12.30 -2.10 -1.40
C CYS A 255 12.96 -3.19 -2.26
N LEU A 256 12.32 -3.54 -3.36
CA LEU A 256 12.79 -4.53 -4.32
C LEU A 256 13.40 -3.79 -5.52
N ALA A 257 14.52 -4.25 -6.03
CA ALA A 257 15.23 -3.61 -7.13
C ALA A 257 15.61 -4.61 -8.22
N ARG A 258 15.71 -4.12 -9.48
CA ARG A 258 16.08 -4.90 -10.64
C ARG A 258 17.09 -4.17 -11.52
N GLY A 259 17.92 -4.92 -12.24
CA GLY A 259 18.81 -4.41 -13.27
C GLY A 259 19.76 -3.34 -12.76
N ALA A 260 19.78 -2.19 -13.42
CA ALA A 260 20.63 -1.06 -13.05
C ALA A 260 20.34 -0.57 -11.61
N ALA A 261 19.08 -0.54 -11.19
CA ALA A 261 18.70 -0.11 -9.86
C ALA A 261 19.24 -1.05 -8.76
N ALA A 262 19.26 -2.35 -9.01
CA ALA A 262 19.79 -3.36 -8.09
C ALA A 262 21.31 -3.21 -7.86
N ALA A 263 22.03 -2.63 -8.80
CA ALA A 263 23.48 -2.44 -8.74
C ALA A 263 23.93 -1.11 -8.10
N VAL A 264 22.99 -0.20 -7.78
CA VAL A 264 23.28 1.16 -7.30
C VAL A 264 23.93 1.17 -5.92
N PHE A 265 23.33 0.46 -4.96
CA PHE A 265 23.84 0.47 -3.58
C PHE A 265 25.06 -0.42 -3.40
N LYS A 266 25.99 0.07 -2.59
CA LYS A 266 27.18 -0.64 -2.10
C LYS A 266 27.14 -0.65 -0.58
N PRO A 267 27.92 -1.54 0.09
CA PRO A 267 28.02 -1.54 1.55
C PRO A 267 28.25 -0.14 2.11
N GLY A 268 27.42 0.26 3.08
CA GLY A 268 27.47 1.58 3.72
C GLY A 268 26.54 2.65 3.12
N ASN A 269 25.94 2.44 1.94
CA ASN A 269 25.04 3.45 1.34
C ASN A 269 23.69 3.57 2.05
N HIS A 270 23.19 2.46 2.62
CA HIS A 270 21.91 2.44 3.32
C HIS A 270 21.93 1.35 4.40
N GLY A 271 21.01 1.45 5.38
CA GLY A 271 20.92 0.48 6.46
C GLY A 271 19.68 0.67 7.31
N SER A 272 19.33 -0.39 8.05
CA SER A 272 18.28 -0.41 9.06
C SER A 272 18.70 -1.33 10.19
N THR A 273 18.54 -0.91 11.44
CA THR A 273 18.85 -1.74 12.60
C THR A 273 17.92 -2.96 12.69
N PHE A 274 16.64 -2.76 12.52
CA PHE A 274 15.62 -3.80 12.71
C PHE A 274 15.09 -4.39 11.40
N GLY A 275 15.35 -3.75 10.27
CA GLY A 275 14.81 -4.18 8.98
C GLY A 275 15.24 -5.60 8.62
N GLY A 276 14.26 -6.47 8.30
CA GLY A 276 14.50 -7.87 7.96
C GLY A 276 14.96 -8.75 9.13
N ASN A 277 14.62 -8.39 10.37
CA ASN A 277 14.94 -9.21 11.53
C ASN A 277 14.24 -10.57 11.48
N PRO A 278 14.74 -11.59 12.22
CA PRO A 278 14.18 -12.93 12.20
C PRO A 278 12.67 -12.99 12.47
N LEU A 279 12.16 -12.19 13.43
CA LEU A 279 10.74 -12.21 13.81
C LEU A 279 9.83 -11.72 12.68
N SER A 280 10.15 -10.54 12.10
CA SER A 280 9.37 -9.98 10.99
C SER A 280 9.42 -10.87 9.75
N CYS A 281 10.58 -11.47 9.47
CA CYS A 281 10.73 -12.40 8.35
C CYS A 281 9.97 -13.72 8.56
N ALA A 282 9.88 -14.22 9.79
CA ALA A 282 9.08 -15.40 10.12
C ALA A 282 7.59 -15.12 9.85
N ALA A 283 7.08 -13.97 10.30
CA ALA A 283 5.71 -13.55 10.01
C ALA A 283 5.45 -13.45 8.50
N ALA A 284 6.31 -12.74 7.76
CA ALA A 284 6.14 -12.56 6.32
C ALA A 284 6.21 -13.87 5.53
N ASN A 285 7.12 -14.80 5.89
CA ASN A 285 7.16 -16.13 5.28
C ASN A 285 5.86 -16.91 5.54
N ALA A 286 5.29 -16.86 6.75
CA ALA A 286 4.04 -17.50 7.09
C ALA A 286 2.86 -16.84 6.31
N VAL A 287 2.89 -15.53 6.11
CA VAL A 287 1.90 -14.84 5.26
C VAL A 287 1.95 -15.35 3.83
N LEU A 288 3.13 -15.50 3.23
CA LEU A 288 3.28 -16.04 1.88
C LEU A 288 2.78 -17.50 1.80
N ASP A 289 3.07 -18.32 2.81
CA ASP A 289 2.58 -19.70 2.87
C ASP A 289 1.03 -19.74 2.89
N GLU A 290 0.38 -18.87 3.65
CA GLU A 290 -1.07 -18.76 3.72
C GLU A 290 -1.69 -18.23 2.43
N PHE A 291 -1.04 -17.26 1.75
CA PHE A 291 -1.52 -16.78 0.44
C PHE A 291 -1.57 -17.90 -0.60
N GLU A 292 -0.56 -18.74 -0.63
CA GLU A 292 -0.50 -19.92 -1.51
C GLU A 292 -1.54 -20.98 -1.09
N ARG A 293 -1.56 -21.33 0.21
CA ARG A 293 -2.45 -22.37 0.76
C ARG A 293 -3.94 -22.06 0.54
N LEU A 294 -4.32 -20.79 0.71
CA LEU A 294 -5.71 -20.33 0.59
C LEU A 294 -6.06 -19.77 -0.80
N ASN A 295 -5.10 -19.79 -1.75
CA ASN A 295 -5.27 -19.20 -3.09
C ASN A 295 -5.84 -17.77 -3.05
N LEU A 296 -5.28 -16.93 -2.17
CA LEU A 296 -5.85 -15.62 -1.87
C LEU A 296 -5.77 -14.62 -3.01
N ILE A 297 -4.85 -14.79 -3.97
CA ILE A 297 -4.78 -13.94 -5.16
C ILE A 297 -6.09 -14.09 -5.97
N GLN A 298 -6.46 -15.32 -6.28
CA GLN A 298 -7.69 -15.62 -7.01
C GLN A 298 -8.93 -15.23 -6.20
N HIS A 299 -8.95 -15.56 -4.91
CA HIS A 299 -10.05 -15.22 -4.01
C HIS A 299 -10.29 -13.70 -3.92
N ALA A 300 -9.23 -12.90 -3.84
CA ALA A 300 -9.34 -11.44 -3.81
C ALA A 300 -9.92 -10.87 -5.11
N ALA A 301 -9.55 -11.44 -6.27
CA ALA A 301 -10.14 -11.06 -7.55
C ALA A 301 -11.65 -11.37 -7.59
N GLU A 302 -12.02 -12.62 -7.31
CA GLU A 302 -13.41 -13.09 -7.34
C GLU A 302 -14.30 -12.32 -6.36
N MET A 303 -13.83 -12.11 -5.14
CA MET A 303 -14.59 -11.41 -4.10
C MET A 303 -14.67 -9.90 -4.38
N GLY A 304 -13.65 -9.34 -5.01
CA GLY A 304 -13.65 -7.96 -5.48
C GLY A 304 -14.68 -7.71 -6.58
N ASP A 305 -14.74 -8.58 -7.59
CA ASP A 305 -15.74 -8.53 -8.65
C ASP A 305 -17.15 -8.70 -8.06
N TYR A 306 -17.33 -9.67 -7.16
CA TYR A 306 -18.60 -9.88 -6.46
C TYR A 306 -19.10 -8.63 -5.73
N LEU A 307 -18.25 -7.97 -4.95
CA LEU A 307 -18.60 -6.74 -4.23
C LEU A 307 -18.93 -5.59 -5.19
N GLN A 308 -18.14 -5.41 -6.25
CA GLN A 308 -18.42 -4.37 -7.24
C GLN A 308 -19.77 -4.59 -7.94
N ASP A 309 -20.10 -5.83 -8.29
CA ASP A 309 -21.38 -6.16 -8.93
C ASP A 309 -22.55 -5.93 -7.97
N LYS A 310 -22.39 -6.24 -6.68
CA LYS A 310 -23.39 -5.90 -5.65
C LYS A 310 -23.62 -4.40 -5.56
N PHE A 311 -22.57 -3.60 -5.49
CA PHE A 311 -22.69 -2.14 -5.46
C PHE A 311 -23.34 -1.58 -6.73
N ARG A 312 -22.87 -2.02 -7.92
CA ARG A 312 -23.45 -1.59 -9.20
C ARG A 312 -24.94 -1.92 -9.30
N THR A 313 -25.33 -3.11 -8.85
CA THR A 313 -26.72 -3.54 -8.88
C THR A 313 -27.58 -2.76 -7.89
N GLN A 314 -27.15 -2.63 -6.63
CA GLN A 314 -27.96 -2.03 -5.57
C GLN A 314 -28.03 -0.49 -5.64
N LEU A 315 -27.03 0.14 -6.27
CA LEU A 315 -26.92 1.60 -6.44
C LEU A 315 -27.18 2.04 -7.90
N ALA A 316 -27.74 1.16 -8.72
CA ALA A 316 -28.06 1.48 -10.11
C ALA A 316 -29.02 2.67 -10.20
N GLY A 317 -28.60 3.72 -10.93
CA GLY A 317 -29.39 4.95 -11.10
C GLY A 317 -29.44 5.88 -9.89
N ASP A 318 -28.70 5.60 -8.84
CA ASP A 318 -28.62 6.50 -7.67
C ASP A 318 -27.71 7.69 -7.99
N ASN A 319 -28.30 8.89 -8.08
CA ASN A 319 -27.60 10.12 -8.44
C ASN A 319 -26.63 10.65 -7.36
N ARG A 320 -26.62 10.06 -6.18
CA ARG A 320 -25.65 10.34 -5.12
C ARG A 320 -24.31 9.68 -5.38
N VAL A 321 -24.30 8.58 -6.14
CA VAL A 321 -23.09 7.85 -6.51
C VAL A 321 -22.52 8.42 -7.81
N LYS A 322 -21.26 8.85 -7.75
CA LYS A 322 -20.54 9.34 -8.92
C LYS A 322 -19.87 8.18 -9.67
N GLU A 323 -19.21 7.30 -8.94
CA GLU A 323 -18.45 6.17 -9.51
C GLU A 323 -18.25 5.05 -8.50
N ILE A 324 -18.22 3.80 -8.99
CA ILE A 324 -17.79 2.61 -8.26
C ILE A 324 -16.58 2.05 -9.01
N ARG A 325 -15.42 2.02 -8.36
CA ARG A 325 -14.15 1.62 -8.96
C ARG A 325 -13.25 0.83 -8.01
N GLY A 326 -12.26 0.17 -8.56
CA GLY A 326 -11.27 -0.60 -7.81
C GLY A 326 -10.80 -1.83 -8.56
N MET A 327 -9.90 -2.58 -7.93
CA MET A 327 -9.41 -3.87 -8.41
C MET A 327 -9.28 -4.82 -7.23
N GLY A 328 -9.75 -6.05 -7.39
CA GLY A 328 -9.79 -7.02 -6.30
C GLY A 328 -10.50 -6.43 -5.07
N LEU A 329 -9.90 -6.57 -3.90
CA LEU A 329 -10.42 -6.04 -2.63
C LEU A 329 -9.84 -4.65 -2.25
N MET A 330 -9.49 -3.84 -3.23
CA MET A 330 -9.18 -2.42 -3.10
C MET A 330 -10.26 -1.62 -3.81
N LEU A 331 -11.31 -1.23 -3.07
CA LEU A 331 -12.56 -0.69 -3.65
C LEU A 331 -12.86 0.72 -3.16
N GLY A 332 -13.45 1.52 -4.03
CA GLY A 332 -13.95 2.86 -3.74
C GLY A 332 -15.34 3.08 -4.29
N VAL A 333 -16.23 3.64 -3.46
CA VAL A 333 -17.53 4.17 -3.89
C VAL A 333 -17.48 5.69 -3.73
N GLU A 334 -17.34 6.40 -4.83
CA GLU A 334 -17.27 7.86 -4.84
C GLU A 334 -18.67 8.45 -4.89
N LEU A 335 -18.94 9.37 -3.98
CA LEU A 335 -20.20 10.10 -3.91
C LEU A 335 -20.06 11.50 -4.56
N THR A 336 -21.19 12.07 -4.94
CA THR A 336 -21.27 13.42 -5.53
C THR A 336 -21.03 14.55 -4.52
N LYS A 337 -21.02 14.23 -3.22
CA LYS A 337 -20.80 15.17 -2.11
C LYS A 337 -19.83 14.55 -1.07
N PRO A 338 -19.16 15.40 -0.27
CA PRO A 338 -18.42 14.92 0.90
C PRO A 338 -19.28 14.05 1.81
N CYS A 339 -18.71 12.99 2.38
CA CYS A 339 -19.46 11.96 3.11
C CYS A 339 -18.71 11.43 4.35
N SER A 340 -17.89 12.25 4.99
CA SER A 340 -17.09 11.83 6.16
C SER A 340 -17.93 11.35 7.34
N GLU A 341 -19.18 11.81 7.46
CA GLU A 341 -20.14 11.38 8.47
C GLU A 341 -20.51 9.89 8.37
N LEU A 342 -20.39 9.30 7.18
CA LEU A 342 -20.67 7.88 6.97
C LEU A 342 -19.72 6.97 7.76
N VAL A 343 -18.54 7.45 8.15
CA VAL A 343 -17.60 6.68 8.99
C VAL A 343 -18.23 6.39 10.36
N GLN A 344 -18.81 7.41 11.01
CA GLN A 344 -19.47 7.21 12.30
C GLN A 344 -20.77 6.40 12.16
N GLN A 345 -21.55 6.66 11.12
CA GLN A 345 -22.79 5.92 10.87
C GLN A 345 -22.53 4.43 10.57
N ALA A 346 -21.43 4.09 9.86
CA ALA A 346 -21.00 2.71 9.64
C ALA A 346 -20.56 2.06 10.95
N PHE A 347 -19.78 2.79 11.76
CA PHE A 347 -19.35 2.33 13.09
C PHE A 347 -20.54 1.98 13.98
N ASP A 348 -21.58 2.82 14.01
CA ASP A 348 -22.81 2.57 14.79
C ASP A 348 -23.53 1.29 14.34
N ARG A 349 -23.37 0.90 13.05
CA ARG A 349 -23.85 -0.34 12.44
C ARG A 349 -22.85 -1.48 12.52
N LYS A 350 -21.78 -1.34 13.30
CA LYS A 350 -20.75 -2.37 13.51
C LYS A 350 -19.97 -2.73 12.24
N LEU A 351 -19.83 -1.78 11.32
CA LEU A 351 -18.97 -1.89 10.15
C LEU A 351 -17.86 -0.84 10.23
N LEU A 352 -16.61 -1.28 10.09
CA LEU A 352 -15.45 -0.40 10.05
C LEU A 352 -15.07 -0.11 8.59
N LEU A 353 -15.13 1.14 8.22
CA LEU A 353 -14.68 1.66 6.92
C LEU A 353 -14.07 3.05 7.12
N ASN A 354 -13.50 3.62 6.05
CA ASN A 354 -13.14 5.03 6.08
C ASN A 354 -13.54 5.76 4.79
N VAL A 355 -13.52 7.08 4.86
CA VAL A 355 -13.71 7.97 3.72
C VAL A 355 -12.38 8.64 3.41
N THR A 356 -11.97 8.65 2.16
CA THR A 356 -10.77 9.31 1.65
C THR A 356 -11.13 10.28 0.53
N ALA A 357 -10.26 11.23 0.22
CA ALA A 357 -10.55 12.30 -0.76
C ALA A 357 -11.92 12.98 -0.54
N ASP A 358 -12.32 13.17 0.72
CA ASP A 358 -13.54 13.79 1.22
C ASP A 358 -14.86 13.07 0.83
N SER A 359 -14.93 12.36 -0.30
CA SER A 359 -16.17 11.80 -0.87
C SER A 359 -16.09 10.33 -1.29
N VAL A 360 -14.99 9.63 -1.03
CA VAL A 360 -14.81 8.23 -1.44
C VAL A 360 -14.87 7.30 -0.25
N ILE A 361 -15.91 6.49 -0.17
CA ILE A 361 -15.99 5.37 0.77
C ILE A 361 -14.96 4.34 0.31
N ARG A 362 -13.91 4.13 1.11
CA ARG A 362 -12.85 3.18 0.79
C ARG A 362 -13.05 1.88 1.57
N LEU A 363 -12.97 0.77 0.85
CA LEU A 363 -13.08 -0.58 1.40
C LEU A 363 -11.80 -1.36 1.11
N LEU A 364 -11.19 -1.86 2.17
CA LEU A 364 -9.97 -2.67 2.18
C LEU A 364 -10.16 -3.86 3.14
N PRO A 365 -11.19 -4.70 2.98
CA PRO A 365 -11.43 -5.80 3.89
C PRO A 365 -10.26 -6.79 3.88
N PRO A 366 -10.12 -7.66 4.89
CA PRO A 366 -9.20 -8.79 4.82
C PRO A 366 -9.47 -9.63 3.57
N LEU A 367 -8.41 -10.21 2.98
CA LEU A 367 -8.54 -11.00 1.75
C LEU A 367 -9.31 -12.31 1.95
N ILE A 368 -9.52 -12.69 3.19
CA ILE A 368 -10.19 -13.93 3.61
C ILE A 368 -11.71 -13.77 3.78
N ILE A 369 -12.30 -12.62 3.52
CA ILE A 369 -13.75 -12.42 3.69
C ILE A 369 -14.52 -13.43 2.86
N ASN A 370 -15.61 -13.95 3.43
CA ASN A 370 -16.52 -14.82 2.74
C ASN A 370 -17.71 -14.04 2.13
N GLN A 371 -18.54 -14.74 1.36
CA GLN A 371 -19.68 -14.12 0.67
C GLN A 371 -20.67 -13.44 1.61
N SER A 372 -20.96 -14.03 2.78
CA SER A 372 -21.90 -13.42 3.74
C SER A 372 -21.34 -12.14 4.38
N GLU A 373 -20.03 -12.07 4.62
CA GLU A 373 -19.36 -10.86 5.07
C GLU A 373 -19.35 -9.79 3.96
N ALA A 374 -19.10 -10.17 2.71
CA ALA A 374 -19.21 -9.29 1.56
C ALA A 374 -20.65 -8.76 1.37
N ASP A 375 -21.67 -9.59 1.53
CA ASP A 375 -23.08 -9.18 1.48
C ASP A 375 -23.40 -8.16 2.59
N LEU A 376 -22.90 -8.39 3.80
CA LEU A 376 -23.07 -7.45 4.91
C LEU A 376 -22.39 -6.11 4.66
N ILE A 377 -21.17 -6.11 4.12
CA ILE A 377 -20.47 -4.87 3.70
C ILE A 377 -21.31 -4.13 2.65
N ALA A 378 -21.73 -4.84 1.58
CA ALA A 378 -22.45 -4.20 0.48
C ALA A 378 -23.80 -3.64 0.93
N SER A 379 -24.60 -4.41 1.67
CA SER A 379 -25.92 -3.96 2.15
C SER A 379 -25.78 -2.75 3.09
N THR A 380 -24.85 -2.81 4.06
CA THR A 380 -24.66 -1.72 5.02
C THR A 380 -24.22 -0.43 4.32
N VAL A 381 -23.25 -0.50 3.41
CA VAL A 381 -22.79 0.68 2.65
C VAL A 381 -23.90 1.24 1.76
N CYS A 382 -24.63 0.38 1.04
CA CYS A 382 -25.74 0.83 0.19
C CYS A 382 -26.86 1.50 1.00
N ASP A 383 -27.22 0.94 2.16
CA ASP A 383 -28.23 1.52 3.03
C ASP A 383 -27.80 2.87 3.62
N LEU A 384 -26.50 3.02 3.96
CA LEU A 384 -25.95 4.30 4.39
C LEU A 384 -26.04 5.35 3.28
N ILE A 385 -25.65 5.01 2.06
CA ILE A 385 -25.72 5.93 0.90
C ILE A 385 -27.17 6.35 0.61
N LYS A 386 -28.14 5.44 0.77
CA LYS A 386 -29.56 5.75 0.52
C LYS A 386 -30.20 6.65 1.59
N GLN A 387 -29.54 6.87 2.71
CA GLN A 387 -30.07 7.68 3.83
C GLN A 387 -29.52 9.11 3.86
N ILE A 388 -28.57 9.47 2.99
CA ILE A 388 -27.98 10.82 2.90
C ILE A 388 -28.58 11.64 1.75
#